data_498bf33617c635042ce7b935dbf7c2fc
#
_entry.id   498bf33617c635042ce7b935dbf7c2fc
#
_cell.length_a   1.000
_cell.length_b   1.000
_cell.length_c   1.000
_cell.angle_alpha   90.00
_cell.angle_beta   90.00
_cell.angle_gamma   90.00
#
_symmetry.space_group_name_H-M   'P 1'
#
loop_
_entity.id
_entity.type
_entity.pdbx_description
1 polymer ?
#
loop_
_entity_poly.entity_id
_entity_poly.type
_entity_poly.pdbx_seq_one_letter_code
_entity_poly.pdbx_strand_id
1 'polypeptide(L)'
;VLASGRPIATLLRPGPASRSGPRWFGFELRIPGPADELTIGSLALTTDRDSRAGAGQCLPNVTHVPAPYMFPELDTIAYIERLLTDDHSGVEKPAAFVLETVQADGGIYPFDAEWLRRLRELCDRHDILMIVDDIQVGCARTGTYFSFERAGIVPDMVTMSKSIGGCGMPMALVLMKPELDIWSPGEHSGTFRGNQLSMVAAKAGLEYMLDHHIEEQVKKKEAIVRDFLEREICPLDKRISFRGIGLIWGVDFSAFEGDMTKPLIAACFKNGLIAERVGRSNNVLKLMPPLMIEEDVLLEGLRRLKQSVIEILE
;
A
#
# COMPACT_ATOMS: atom_id res chain seq x y z
N VAL A 1 -1.23 -3.18 -20.59
CA VAL A 1 -0.01 -2.90 -19.83
C VAL A 1 0.35 -1.44 -20.03
N LEU A 2 0.14 -0.62 -19.05
CA LEU A 2 0.40 0.81 -19.08
C LEU A 2 1.58 1.12 -18.17
N ALA A 3 2.75 1.35 -18.77
CA ALA A 3 3.88 1.90 -18.03
C ALA A 3 3.56 3.37 -17.68
N SER A 4 3.59 3.68 -16.41
CA SER A 4 3.09 4.91 -15.83
C SER A 4 3.91 6.17 -16.17
N GLY A 5 3.30 7.28 -15.98
CA GLY A 5 3.83 8.63 -16.07
C GLY A 5 2.71 9.67 -16.01
N ARG A 6 1.46 9.24 -15.84
CA ARG A 6 0.34 10.16 -15.61
C ARG A 6 -0.45 9.74 -14.39
N PRO A 7 -0.92 10.70 -13.59
CA PRO A 7 -1.74 10.43 -12.42
C PRO A 7 -3.01 9.66 -12.81
N ILE A 8 -3.49 8.79 -11.93
CA ILE A 8 -4.75 8.06 -12.06
C ILE A 8 -5.90 9.01 -12.42
N ALA A 9 -5.90 10.23 -11.90
CA ALA A 9 -6.86 11.27 -12.28
C ALA A 9 -6.88 11.61 -13.79
N THR A 10 -5.82 11.30 -14.55
CA THR A 10 -5.77 11.50 -16.01
C THR A 10 -6.32 10.28 -16.76
N LEU A 11 -6.36 9.11 -16.13
CA LEU A 11 -6.92 7.88 -16.70
C LEU A 11 -8.45 7.91 -16.73
N LEU A 12 -9.05 8.79 -15.97
CA LEU A 12 -10.47 8.85 -15.72
C LEU A 12 -11.16 10.01 -16.46
N ARG A 13 -10.76 10.36 -17.69
CA ARG A 13 -11.49 11.34 -18.51
C ARG A 13 -12.82 10.76 -19.02
N PRO A 14 -13.93 11.50 -18.91
CA PRO A 14 -15.18 11.09 -19.54
C PRO A 14 -15.01 11.08 -21.05
N GLY A 15 -15.46 10.03 -21.69
CA GLY A 15 -15.65 10.00 -23.15
C GLY A 15 -16.64 11.07 -23.61
N PRO A 16 -16.66 11.45 -24.91
CA PRO A 16 -17.44 12.58 -25.43
C PRO A 16 -18.94 12.34 -25.56
N ALA A 17 -19.59 11.64 -24.68
CA ALA A 17 -21.01 11.38 -24.80
C ALA A 17 -21.70 11.18 -23.46
N SER A 18 -22.00 12.24 -22.78
CA SER A 18 -23.33 12.46 -22.19
C SER A 18 -23.31 13.76 -21.36
N ARG A 19 -24.33 14.58 -21.58
CA ARG A 19 -24.49 15.89 -20.92
C ARG A 19 -24.79 15.83 -19.43
N SER A 20 -24.53 14.72 -18.77
CA SER A 20 -24.74 14.49 -17.34
C SER A 20 -23.76 13.46 -16.75
N GLY A 21 -22.53 13.38 -17.27
CA GLY A 21 -21.51 12.50 -16.70
C GLY A 21 -21.04 12.99 -15.33
N PRO A 22 -20.76 12.09 -14.38
CA PRO A 22 -20.29 12.46 -13.04
C PRO A 22 -19.01 13.28 -13.14
N ARG A 23 -18.93 14.34 -12.35
CA ARG A 23 -17.68 15.07 -12.15
C ARG A 23 -16.73 14.17 -11.37
N TRP A 24 -15.52 14.04 -11.87
CA TRP A 24 -14.53 13.10 -11.36
C TRP A 24 -13.93 13.60 -10.04
N PHE A 25 -14.39 13.04 -8.93
CA PHE A 25 -13.80 13.24 -7.61
C PHE A 25 -13.28 11.90 -7.12
N GLY A 26 -12.03 11.84 -6.71
CA GLY A 26 -11.46 10.67 -6.06
C GLY A 26 -11.57 10.82 -4.55
N PHE A 27 -12.03 9.77 -3.87
CA PHE A 27 -11.82 9.62 -2.44
C PHE A 27 -10.61 8.76 -2.23
N GLU A 28 -9.72 9.18 -1.35
CA GLU A 28 -8.59 8.38 -0.97
C GLU A 28 -8.68 8.00 0.49
N LEU A 29 -8.57 6.70 0.74
CA LEU A 29 -8.28 6.13 2.03
C LEU A 29 -6.77 5.90 2.13
N ARG A 30 -5.99 6.96 2.08
CA ARG A 30 -4.55 6.85 2.13
C ARG A 30 -3.95 7.58 3.31
N ILE A 31 -2.93 6.97 3.87
CA ILE A 31 -1.96 7.54 4.79
C ILE A 31 -0.58 7.27 4.21
N PRO A 32 0.36 8.18 4.37
CA PRO A 32 1.46 8.43 3.47
C PRO A 32 2.36 7.24 3.16
N GLY A 33 2.76 7.15 1.88
CA GLY A 33 3.90 6.41 1.39
C GLY A 33 4.71 7.27 0.43
N PRO A 34 6.03 7.27 0.48
CA PRO A 34 6.82 8.40 -0.01
C PRO A 34 7.25 8.36 -1.47
N ALA A 35 7.34 7.26 -2.16
CA ALA A 35 8.22 7.23 -3.32
C ALA A 35 7.56 7.30 -4.69
N ASP A 36 6.31 6.88 -4.82
CA ASP A 36 5.69 6.69 -6.15
C ASP A 36 4.75 7.83 -6.54
N GLU A 37 4.66 8.87 -5.71
CA GLU A 37 3.63 9.90 -5.73
C GLU A 37 4.15 11.30 -6.03
N LEU A 38 5.18 11.40 -6.84
CA LEU A 38 5.83 12.68 -7.15
C LEU A 38 5.20 13.45 -8.30
N THR A 39 4.11 12.96 -8.90
CA THR A 39 3.34 13.72 -9.89
C THR A 39 2.22 14.51 -9.23
N ILE A 40 1.79 15.63 -9.84
CA ILE A 40 0.75 16.51 -9.28
C ILE A 40 -0.55 15.74 -8.95
N GLY A 41 -0.91 14.75 -9.78
CA GLY A 41 -2.09 13.92 -9.54
C GLY A 41 -1.95 13.01 -8.33
N SER A 42 -0.85 12.30 -8.23
CA SER A 42 -0.59 11.42 -7.09
C SER A 42 -0.31 12.19 -5.80
N LEU A 43 0.28 13.40 -5.88
CA LEU A 43 0.40 14.29 -4.73
C LEU A 43 -0.96 14.75 -4.19
N ALA A 44 -1.99 14.85 -5.03
CA ALA A 44 -3.35 15.11 -4.54
C ALA A 44 -3.92 13.92 -3.80
N LEU A 45 -3.53 12.70 -4.19
CA LEU A 45 -3.97 11.46 -3.56
C LEU A 45 -3.25 11.20 -2.23
N THR A 46 -1.96 11.49 -2.09
CA THR A 46 -1.25 11.23 -0.82
C THR A 46 -1.66 12.19 0.29
N THR A 47 -1.74 11.66 1.51
CA THR A 47 -1.91 12.46 2.73
C THR A 47 -0.56 12.81 3.38
N ASP A 48 0.56 12.35 2.81
CA ASP A 48 1.88 12.66 3.33
C ASP A 48 2.17 14.16 3.27
N ARG A 49 2.35 14.73 4.46
CA ARG A 49 2.54 16.15 4.63
C ARG A 49 3.87 16.62 4.03
N ASP A 50 4.90 15.81 4.20
CA ASP A 50 6.26 16.18 3.76
C ASP A 50 6.36 16.13 2.24
N SER A 51 5.80 15.10 1.60
CA SER A 51 5.71 15.00 0.14
C SER A 51 4.88 16.14 -0.48
N ARG A 52 3.85 16.63 0.21
CA ARG A 52 2.97 17.72 -0.25
C ARG A 52 3.54 19.11 0.02
N ALA A 53 4.47 19.26 0.95
CA ALA A 53 4.92 20.57 1.43
C ALA A 53 5.49 21.49 0.34
N GLY A 54 6.12 20.92 -0.69
CA GLY A 54 6.69 21.68 -1.83
C GLY A 54 5.77 21.83 -3.04
N ALA A 55 4.59 21.21 -3.04
CA ALA A 55 3.75 21.10 -4.24
C ALA A 55 2.77 22.26 -4.45
N GLY A 56 2.64 23.19 -3.50
CA GLY A 56 1.64 24.25 -3.55
C GLY A 56 0.23 23.70 -3.31
N GLN A 57 -0.74 24.13 -4.13
CA GLN A 57 -2.10 23.58 -4.06
C GLN A 57 -2.18 22.26 -4.84
N CYS A 58 -2.61 21.21 -4.14
CA CYS A 58 -2.95 19.94 -4.78
C CYS A 58 -4.22 20.08 -5.62
N LEU A 59 -4.44 19.12 -6.54
CA LEU A 59 -5.66 19.11 -7.35
C LEU A 59 -6.90 19.02 -6.43
N PRO A 60 -7.96 19.83 -6.70
CA PRO A 60 -9.08 19.98 -5.78
C PRO A 60 -10.06 18.81 -5.77
N ASN A 61 -9.89 17.83 -6.67
CA ASN A 61 -10.88 16.76 -6.92
C ASN A 61 -10.62 15.50 -6.10
N VAL A 62 -9.99 15.63 -4.94
CA VAL A 62 -9.72 14.52 -4.01
C VAL A 62 -10.27 14.85 -2.64
N THR A 63 -11.08 13.95 -2.10
CA THR A 63 -11.54 14.01 -0.71
C THR A 63 -10.95 12.84 0.06
N HIS A 64 -10.26 13.14 1.16
CA HIS A 64 -9.70 12.12 2.02
C HIS A 64 -10.73 11.72 3.08
N VAL A 65 -10.85 10.42 3.32
CA VAL A 65 -11.71 9.86 4.37
C VAL A 65 -10.86 9.10 5.39
N PRO A 66 -11.29 8.99 6.65
CA PRO A 66 -10.49 8.35 7.68
C PRO A 66 -10.32 6.85 7.40
N ALA A 67 -9.11 6.34 7.61
CA ALA A 67 -8.86 4.91 7.60
C ALA A 67 -9.47 4.25 8.85
N PRO A 68 -9.92 2.98 8.75
CA PRO A 68 -10.67 2.33 9.84
C PRO A 68 -9.90 2.24 11.17
N TYR A 69 -8.57 2.12 11.13
CA TYR A 69 -7.76 2.04 12.34
C TYR A 69 -7.56 3.39 13.06
N MET A 70 -7.88 4.52 12.39
CA MET A 70 -7.70 5.86 12.99
C MET A 70 -8.74 6.16 14.06
N PHE A 71 -9.93 5.61 13.90
CA PHE A 71 -11.08 5.80 14.78
C PHE A 71 -11.75 4.44 14.96
N PRO A 72 -11.24 3.58 15.86
CA PRO A 72 -11.75 2.20 16.01
C PRO A 72 -13.24 2.11 16.38
N GLU A 73 -13.77 3.16 17.01
CA GLU A 73 -15.19 3.27 17.39
C GLU A 73 -16.10 3.74 16.25
N LEU A 74 -15.53 4.23 15.14
CA LEU A 74 -16.29 4.73 14.00
C LEU A 74 -16.44 3.63 12.93
N ASP A 75 -17.66 3.32 12.57
CA ASP A 75 -17.92 2.58 11.33
C ASP A 75 -17.66 3.49 10.13
N THR A 76 -16.43 3.42 9.61
CA THR A 76 -15.98 4.28 8.51
C THR A 76 -16.71 3.97 7.20
N ILE A 77 -17.25 2.77 6.99
CA ILE A 77 -18.09 2.46 5.82
C ILE A 77 -19.43 3.18 5.93
N ALA A 78 -20.07 3.13 7.10
CA ALA A 78 -21.31 3.88 7.34
C ALA A 78 -21.09 5.39 7.24
N TYR A 79 -19.94 5.88 7.69
CA TYR A 79 -19.55 7.29 7.52
C TYR A 79 -19.44 7.69 6.05
N ILE A 80 -18.77 6.88 5.23
CA ILE A 80 -18.63 7.10 3.79
C ILE A 80 -20.02 7.06 3.11
N GLU A 81 -20.83 6.05 3.43
CA GLU A 81 -22.22 5.94 2.93
C GLU A 81 -23.01 7.23 3.22
N ARG A 82 -22.88 7.77 4.43
CA ARG A 82 -23.53 9.02 4.81
C ARG A 82 -23.04 10.21 3.98
N LEU A 83 -21.75 10.32 3.72
CA LEU A 83 -21.21 11.37 2.85
C LEU A 83 -21.76 11.30 1.43
N LEU A 84 -22.01 10.10 0.92
CA LEU A 84 -22.52 9.89 -0.44
C LEU A 84 -24.03 10.11 -0.59
N THR A 85 -24.79 9.93 0.50
CA THR A 85 -26.25 9.96 0.49
C THR A 85 -26.87 11.23 1.06
N ASP A 86 -26.10 12.03 1.78
CA ASP A 86 -26.54 13.30 2.35
C ASP A 86 -26.31 14.41 1.33
N ASP A 87 -27.37 15.02 0.84
CA ASP A 87 -27.34 16.11 -0.14
C ASP A 87 -26.71 17.41 0.38
N HIS A 88 -26.46 17.50 1.68
CA HIS A 88 -25.75 18.61 2.35
C HIS A 88 -24.37 18.21 2.87
N SER A 89 -23.85 17.05 2.52
CA SER A 89 -22.51 16.62 2.93
C SER A 89 -21.38 17.48 2.33
N GLY A 90 -21.65 18.18 1.23
CA GLY A 90 -20.66 18.93 0.46
C GLY A 90 -19.71 18.03 -0.34
N VAL A 91 -19.98 16.72 -0.40
CA VAL A 91 -19.18 15.73 -1.12
C VAL A 91 -19.96 15.25 -2.33
N GLU A 92 -19.44 15.55 -3.51
CA GLU A 92 -19.98 15.02 -4.75
C GLU A 92 -19.67 13.53 -4.89
N LYS A 93 -20.54 12.77 -5.58
CA LYS A 93 -20.28 11.35 -5.86
C LYS A 93 -18.94 11.18 -6.57
N PRO A 94 -17.98 10.43 -6.00
CA PRO A 94 -16.68 10.24 -6.61
C PRO A 94 -16.75 9.27 -7.79
N ALA A 95 -15.78 9.37 -8.69
CA ALA A 95 -15.59 8.39 -9.74
C ALA A 95 -14.95 7.09 -9.23
N ALA A 96 -14.10 7.21 -8.24
CA ALA A 96 -13.36 6.08 -7.69
C ALA A 96 -12.97 6.27 -6.22
N PHE A 97 -12.86 5.14 -5.51
CA PHE A 97 -12.07 5.01 -4.29
C PHE A 97 -10.67 4.49 -4.63
N VAL A 98 -9.64 5.14 -4.10
CA VAL A 98 -8.25 4.71 -4.20
C VAL A 98 -7.72 4.35 -2.82
N LEU A 99 -7.18 3.15 -2.66
CA LEU A 99 -6.68 2.68 -1.37
C LEU A 99 -5.54 1.67 -1.50
N GLU A 100 -4.68 1.62 -0.49
CA GLU A 100 -3.82 0.46 -0.20
C GLU A 100 -4.60 -0.51 0.69
N THR A 101 -4.59 -1.82 0.42
CA THR A 101 -5.22 -2.81 1.33
C THR A 101 -4.39 -3.05 2.59
N VAL A 102 -3.12 -2.72 2.52
CA VAL A 102 -2.18 -2.61 3.64
C VAL A 102 -1.46 -1.28 3.49
N GLN A 103 -1.72 -0.34 4.36
CA GLN A 103 -1.00 0.93 4.33
C GLN A 103 0.43 0.72 4.79
N ALA A 104 1.36 0.66 3.83
CA ALA A 104 2.72 0.27 4.10
C ALA A 104 3.51 1.38 4.81
N ASP A 105 3.79 2.47 4.13
CA ASP A 105 4.57 3.58 4.70
C ASP A 105 3.77 4.39 5.73
N GLY A 106 2.45 4.25 5.73
CA GLY A 106 1.57 4.77 6.77
C GLY A 106 1.76 4.12 8.15
N GLY A 107 2.53 3.04 8.25
CA GLY A 107 2.85 2.36 9.51
C GLY A 107 2.43 0.89 9.58
N ILE A 108 2.34 0.24 8.44
CA ILE A 108 1.98 -1.17 8.27
C ILE A 108 0.61 -1.49 8.89
N TYR A 109 -0.45 -0.98 8.28
CA TYR A 109 -1.82 -1.23 8.72
C TYR A 109 -2.57 -2.12 7.70
N PRO A 110 -2.62 -3.45 7.89
CA PRO A 110 -3.49 -4.32 7.12
C PRO A 110 -4.95 -3.97 7.42
N PHE A 111 -5.75 -3.71 6.39
CA PHE A 111 -7.18 -3.51 6.57
C PHE A 111 -7.89 -4.84 6.75
N ASP A 112 -8.91 -4.84 7.56
CA ASP A 112 -9.74 -6.02 7.78
C ASP A 112 -10.40 -6.50 6.48
N ALA A 113 -10.48 -7.81 6.28
CA ALA A 113 -11.05 -8.39 5.06
C ALA A 113 -12.55 -8.09 4.93
N GLU A 114 -13.28 -8.05 6.05
CA GLU A 114 -14.70 -7.68 6.04
C GLU A 114 -14.90 -6.22 5.68
N TRP A 115 -14.05 -5.34 6.20
CA TRP A 115 -14.07 -3.93 5.85
C TRP A 115 -13.84 -3.72 4.34
N LEU A 116 -12.89 -4.45 3.74
CA LEU A 116 -12.62 -4.40 2.30
C LEU A 116 -13.82 -4.91 1.48
N ARG A 117 -14.50 -5.97 1.92
CA ARG A 117 -15.73 -6.47 1.29
C ARG A 117 -16.84 -5.41 1.33
N ARG A 118 -17.08 -4.84 2.49
CA ARG A 118 -18.09 -3.78 2.68
C ARG A 118 -17.78 -2.55 1.83
N LEU A 119 -16.50 -2.17 1.67
CA LEU A 119 -16.13 -1.09 0.76
C LEU A 119 -16.41 -1.47 -0.70
N ARG A 120 -16.11 -2.70 -1.12
CA ARG A 120 -16.42 -3.16 -2.49
C ARG A 120 -17.94 -3.12 -2.74
N GLU A 121 -18.74 -3.61 -1.83
CA GLU A 121 -20.20 -3.55 -1.92
C GLU A 121 -20.73 -2.11 -1.97
N LEU A 122 -20.16 -1.20 -1.20
CA LEU A 122 -20.50 0.21 -1.25
C LEU A 122 -20.18 0.79 -2.63
N CYS A 123 -19.01 0.51 -3.17
CA CYS A 123 -18.63 0.94 -4.52
C CYS A 123 -19.61 0.41 -5.57
N ASP A 124 -20.01 -0.87 -5.48
CA ASP A 124 -20.95 -1.48 -6.42
C ASP A 124 -22.34 -0.85 -6.34
N ARG A 125 -22.85 -0.60 -5.12
CA ARG A 125 -24.16 0.05 -4.92
C ARG A 125 -24.22 1.47 -5.49
N HIS A 126 -23.13 2.18 -5.42
CA HIS A 126 -23.05 3.58 -5.85
C HIS A 126 -22.43 3.77 -7.23
N ASP A 127 -22.13 2.70 -7.98
CA ASP A 127 -21.45 2.78 -9.27
C ASP A 127 -20.19 3.65 -9.19
N ILE A 128 -19.29 3.29 -8.26
CA ILE A 128 -18.01 3.92 -7.98
C ILE A 128 -16.91 2.90 -8.24
N LEU A 129 -15.86 3.27 -8.96
CA LEU A 129 -14.73 2.37 -9.20
C LEU A 129 -13.91 2.16 -7.93
N MET A 130 -13.42 0.94 -7.73
CA MET A 130 -12.45 0.64 -6.68
C MET A 130 -11.08 0.44 -7.30
N ILE A 131 -10.12 1.27 -6.91
CA ILE A 131 -8.73 1.23 -7.37
C ILE A 131 -7.85 0.81 -6.19
N VAL A 132 -7.17 -0.32 -6.32
CA VAL A 132 -6.24 -0.80 -5.30
C VAL A 132 -4.81 -0.47 -5.70
N ASP A 133 -4.11 0.21 -4.80
CA ASP A 133 -2.67 0.43 -4.90
C ASP A 133 -1.93 -0.78 -4.31
N ASP A 134 -1.42 -1.62 -5.18
CA ASP A 134 -0.70 -2.84 -4.84
C ASP A 134 0.82 -2.73 -5.08
N ILE A 135 1.30 -1.49 -5.18
CA ILE A 135 2.70 -1.18 -5.54
C ILE A 135 3.69 -1.79 -4.55
N GLN A 136 3.44 -1.67 -3.25
CA GLN A 136 4.36 -2.15 -2.23
C GLN A 136 3.98 -3.53 -1.67
N VAL A 137 2.70 -3.88 -1.72
CA VAL A 137 2.14 -5.04 -1.00
C VAL A 137 1.65 -6.16 -1.89
N GLY A 138 1.66 -5.96 -3.20
CA GLY A 138 1.43 -7.00 -4.20
C GLY A 138 2.61 -7.95 -4.40
N CYS A 139 2.57 -8.74 -5.47
CA CYS A 139 3.58 -9.73 -5.83
C CYS A 139 3.91 -10.68 -4.67
N ALA A 140 2.88 -11.29 -4.08
CA ALA A 140 2.94 -12.27 -3.00
C ALA A 140 3.44 -11.74 -1.64
N ARG A 141 3.71 -10.42 -1.48
CA ARG A 141 4.17 -9.84 -0.21
C ARG A 141 3.26 -10.15 0.97
N THR A 142 1.94 -10.20 0.76
CA THR A 142 0.92 -10.47 1.77
C THR A 142 0.51 -11.94 1.86
N GLY A 143 1.20 -12.84 1.16
CA GLY A 143 0.87 -14.26 1.13
C GLY A 143 -0.09 -14.67 0.02
N THR A 144 -0.57 -13.72 -0.78
CA THR A 144 -1.31 -13.91 -2.04
C THR A 144 -0.71 -12.99 -3.09
N TYR A 145 -0.84 -13.33 -4.39
CA TYR A 145 -0.22 -12.53 -5.46
C TYR A 145 -0.69 -11.08 -5.42
N PHE A 146 -1.99 -10.85 -5.32
CA PHE A 146 -2.56 -9.52 -5.05
C PHE A 146 -3.00 -9.44 -3.59
N SER A 147 -2.74 -8.31 -2.96
CA SER A 147 -3.04 -8.10 -1.54
C SER A 147 -4.53 -8.16 -1.20
N PHE A 148 -5.40 -7.88 -2.17
CA PHE A 148 -6.86 -7.89 -2.00
C PHE A 148 -7.49 -9.28 -2.07
N GLU A 149 -6.79 -10.30 -2.57
CA GLU A 149 -7.34 -11.66 -2.71
C GLU A 149 -7.73 -12.26 -1.36
N ARG A 150 -7.04 -11.89 -0.28
CA ARG A 150 -7.39 -12.30 1.09
C ARG A 150 -8.79 -11.87 1.54
N ALA A 151 -9.35 -10.85 0.90
CA ALA A 151 -10.71 -10.39 1.15
C ALA A 151 -11.75 -11.01 0.19
N GLY A 152 -11.31 -11.75 -0.83
CA GLY A 152 -12.18 -12.33 -1.85
C GLY A 152 -12.86 -11.30 -2.74
N ILE A 153 -12.26 -10.11 -2.91
CA ILE A 153 -12.78 -9.03 -3.76
C ILE A 153 -12.01 -8.93 -5.07
N VAL A 154 -12.61 -8.29 -6.06
CA VAL A 154 -11.95 -7.92 -7.32
C VAL A 154 -12.13 -6.41 -7.51
N PRO A 155 -11.06 -5.62 -7.45
CA PRO A 155 -11.12 -4.20 -7.76
C PRO A 155 -11.33 -3.94 -9.26
N ASP A 156 -11.69 -2.72 -9.60
CA ASP A 156 -11.86 -2.32 -10.99
C ASP A 156 -10.52 -2.00 -11.65
N MET A 157 -9.59 -1.47 -10.86
CA MET A 157 -8.20 -1.23 -11.28
C MET A 157 -7.21 -1.59 -10.16
N VAL A 158 -6.00 -1.97 -10.57
CA VAL A 158 -4.86 -2.25 -9.67
C VAL A 158 -3.63 -1.54 -10.21
N THR A 159 -2.97 -0.76 -9.37
CA THR A 159 -1.66 -0.19 -9.70
C THR A 159 -0.56 -1.07 -9.13
N MET A 160 0.45 -1.36 -9.93
CA MET A 160 1.59 -2.19 -9.55
C MET A 160 2.91 -1.54 -9.98
N SER A 161 3.93 -1.70 -9.16
CA SER A 161 5.30 -1.28 -9.44
C SER A 161 6.27 -2.10 -8.58
N LYS A 162 7.46 -1.60 -8.29
CA LYS A 162 8.47 -2.24 -7.41
C LYS A 162 8.73 -3.70 -7.80
N SER A 163 8.24 -4.65 -7.01
CA SER A 163 8.50 -6.09 -7.20
C SER A 163 8.04 -6.64 -8.55
N ILE A 164 7.07 -6.01 -9.22
CA ILE A 164 6.65 -6.44 -10.58
C ILE A 164 7.79 -6.35 -11.61
N GLY A 165 8.77 -5.48 -11.39
CA GLY A 165 9.95 -5.35 -12.25
C GLY A 165 10.92 -6.54 -12.20
N GLY A 166 10.65 -7.55 -11.38
CA GLY A 166 11.49 -8.73 -11.24
C GLY A 166 12.86 -8.38 -10.66
N CYS A 167 13.91 -8.59 -11.42
CA CYS A 167 15.29 -8.38 -10.98
C CYS A 167 15.79 -6.94 -11.25
N GLY A 168 15.15 -5.93 -10.63
CA GLY A 168 15.68 -4.56 -10.60
C GLY A 168 15.47 -3.73 -11.87
N MET A 169 14.61 -4.17 -12.79
CA MET A 169 14.20 -3.36 -13.92
C MET A 169 13.02 -2.45 -13.53
N PRO A 170 13.09 -1.13 -13.80
CA PRO A 170 12.00 -0.24 -13.48
C PRO A 170 10.77 -0.55 -14.33
N MET A 171 9.67 -0.87 -13.66
CA MET A 171 8.38 -1.15 -14.30
C MET A 171 7.23 -0.66 -13.42
N ALA A 172 6.21 -0.13 -14.07
CA ALA A 172 4.91 0.09 -13.45
C ALA A 172 3.82 -0.29 -14.45
N LEU A 173 2.71 -0.78 -13.94
CA LEU A 173 1.56 -1.12 -14.75
C LEU A 173 0.26 -0.81 -14.02
N VAL A 174 -0.81 -0.65 -14.79
CA VAL A 174 -2.18 -0.62 -14.29
C VAL A 174 -2.90 -1.80 -14.93
N LEU A 175 -3.43 -2.68 -14.10
CA LEU A 175 -4.40 -3.68 -14.53
C LEU A 175 -5.79 -3.07 -14.38
N MET A 176 -6.67 -3.31 -15.34
CA MET A 176 -8.03 -2.79 -15.28
C MET A 176 -9.01 -3.76 -15.95
N LYS A 177 -10.28 -3.68 -15.58
CA LYS A 177 -11.34 -4.40 -16.29
C LYS A 177 -11.41 -3.94 -17.75
N PRO A 178 -11.68 -4.84 -18.71
CA PRO A 178 -11.66 -4.51 -20.14
C PRO A 178 -12.57 -3.33 -20.53
N GLU A 179 -13.71 -3.19 -19.89
CA GLU A 179 -14.67 -2.11 -20.13
C GLU A 179 -14.15 -0.72 -19.76
N LEU A 180 -13.06 -0.65 -19.00
CA LEU A 180 -12.41 0.60 -18.60
C LEU A 180 -11.29 1.03 -19.55
N ASP A 181 -10.92 0.19 -20.52
CA ASP A 181 -9.95 0.52 -21.57
C ASP A 181 -10.63 1.27 -22.71
N ILE A 182 -10.99 2.52 -22.46
CA ILE A 182 -11.78 3.37 -23.34
C ILE A 182 -10.96 4.39 -24.14
N TRP A 183 -9.63 4.29 -24.07
CA TRP A 183 -8.76 5.24 -24.80
C TRP A 183 -8.77 5.00 -26.30
N SER A 184 -8.81 6.09 -27.04
CA SER A 184 -8.50 6.08 -28.46
C SER A 184 -7.01 5.90 -28.71
N PRO A 185 -6.59 5.35 -29.86
CA PRO A 185 -5.18 5.24 -30.21
C PRO A 185 -4.45 6.58 -30.06
N GLY A 186 -3.35 6.59 -29.31
CA GLY A 186 -2.52 7.79 -29.08
C GLY A 186 -2.91 8.64 -27.88
N GLU A 187 -4.07 8.46 -27.25
CA GLU A 187 -4.47 9.23 -26.06
C GLU A 187 -3.62 8.93 -24.84
N HIS A 188 -3.06 7.71 -24.77
CA HIS A 188 -2.17 7.29 -23.71
C HIS A 188 -0.87 6.73 -24.29
N SER A 189 0.05 7.59 -24.70
CA SER A 189 1.32 7.22 -25.32
C SER A 189 2.52 7.75 -24.54
N GLY A 190 3.68 7.14 -24.73
CA GLY A 190 4.96 7.58 -24.18
C GLY A 190 6.10 6.74 -24.74
N THR A 191 7.19 7.40 -25.15
CA THR A 191 8.31 6.80 -25.86
C THR A 191 8.95 5.61 -25.12
N PHE A 192 9.03 5.67 -23.79
CA PHE A 192 9.64 4.62 -22.97
C PHE A 192 8.64 3.59 -22.41
N ARG A 193 7.36 3.67 -22.81
CA ARG A 193 6.37 2.70 -22.36
C ARG A 193 6.57 1.36 -23.04
N GLY A 194 6.29 0.29 -22.29
CA GLY A 194 6.48 -1.06 -22.81
C GLY A 194 7.95 -1.41 -23.00
N ASN A 195 8.84 -0.95 -22.12
CA ASN A 195 10.24 -1.34 -22.15
C ASN A 195 10.36 -2.87 -22.15
N GLN A 196 10.91 -3.41 -23.22
CA GLN A 196 10.95 -4.85 -23.44
C GLN A 196 11.80 -5.59 -22.39
N LEU A 197 12.89 -5.00 -21.92
CA LEU A 197 13.71 -5.60 -20.86
C LEU A 197 12.94 -5.71 -19.54
N SER A 198 12.19 -4.67 -19.18
CA SER A 198 11.33 -4.71 -18.01
C SER A 198 10.22 -5.76 -18.13
N MET A 199 9.63 -5.91 -19.32
CA MET A 199 8.62 -6.93 -19.57
C MET A 199 9.19 -8.36 -19.46
N VAL A 200 10.38 -8.59 -20.00
CA VAL A 200 11.06 -9.89 -19.88
C VAL A 200 11.41 -10.18 -18.43
N ALA A 201 11.93 -9.21 -17.69
CA ALA A 201 12.26 -9.36 -16.28
C ALA A 201 11.00 -9.64 -15.43
N ALA A 202 9.91 -8.90 -15.67
CA ALA A 202 8.64 -9.10 -14.98
C ALA A 202 8.04 -10.48 -15.25
N LYS A 203 8.08 -10.92 -16.52
CA LYS A 203 7.62 -12.26 -16.89
C LYS A 203 8.43 -13.34 -16.19
N ALA A 204 9.75 -13.25 -16.23
CA ALA A 204 10.63 -14.22 -15.56
C ALA A 204 10.41 -14.23 -14.04
N GLY A 205 10.20 -13.05 -13.41
CA GLY A 205 9.88 -12.95 -12.00
C GLY A 205 8.55 -13.62 -11.65
N LEU A 206 7.51 -13.41 -12.47
CA LEU A 206 6.22 -14.05 -12.28
C LEU A 206 6.30 -15.57 -12.43
N GLU A 207 6.94 -16.06 -13.49
CA GLU A 207 7.16 -17.50 -13.72
C GLU A 207 7.91 -18.13 -12.55
N TYR A 208 8.98 -17.48 -12.09
CA TYR A 208 9.73 -17.93 -10.91
C TYR A 208 8.85 -18.02 -9.66
N MET A 209 8.00 -17.02 -9.41
CA MET A 209 7.10 -17.03 -8.25
C MET A 209 6.11 -18.19 -8.30
N LEU A 210 5.57 -18.49 -9.47
CA LEU A 210 4.64 -19.60 -9.68
C LEU A 210 5.36 -20.95 -9.52
N ASP A 211 6.49 -21.13 -10.17
CA ASP A 211 7.27 -22.38 -10.16
C ASP A 211 7.79 -22.75 -8.77
N HIS A 212 8.09 -21.75 -7.95
CA HIS A 212 8.63 -21.94 -6.60
C HIS A 212 7.59 -21.75 -5.48
N HIS A 213 6.31 -21.62 -5.80
CA HIS A 213 5.24 -21.50 -4.82
C HIS A 213 5.52 -20.42 -3.76
N ILE A 214 5.91 -19.21 -4.19
CA ILE A 214 6.37 -18.16 -3.30
C ILE A 214 5.30 -17.73 -2.29
N GLU A 215 4.03 -17.73 -2.66
CA GLU A 215 2.93 -17.42 -1.75
C GLU A 215 2.90 -18.36 -0.52
N GLU A 216 3.12 -19.66 -0.74
CA GLU A 216 3.16 -20.65 0.34
C GLU A 216 4.39 -20.45 1.23
N GLN A 217 5.54 -20.12 0.63
CA GLN A 217 6.76 -19.81 1.38
C GLN A 217 6.58 -18.55 2.23
N VAL A 218 5.93 -17.52 1.70
CA VAL A 218 5.61 -16.29 2.44
C VAL A 218 4.72 -16.60 3.64
N LYS A 219 3.67 -17.41 3.49
CA LYS A 219 2.79 -17.83 4.59
C LYS A 219 3.54 -18.59 5.70
N LYS A 220 4.49 -19.45 5.33
CA LYS A 220 5.36 -20.14 6.32
C LYS A 220 6.24 -19.14 7.07
N LYS A 221 6.92 -18.26 6.36
CA LYS A 221 7.80 -17.24 6.96
C LYS A 221 7.01 -16.20 7.77
N GLU A 222 5.78 -15.90 7.39
CA GLU A 222 4.86 -15.08 8.19
C GLU A 222 4.70 -15.62 9.61
N ALA A 223 4.48 -16.92 9.74
CA ALA A 223 4.35 -17.55 11.05
C ALA A 223 5.63 -17.41 11.88
N ILE A 224 6.81 -17.58 11.27
CA ILE A 224 8.11 -17.39 11.92
C ILE A 224 8.26 -15.96 12.44
N VAL A 225 7.97 -14.96 11.62
CA VAL A 225 8.10 -13.55 12.02
C VAL A 225 7.12 -13.22 13.13
N ARG A 226 5.85 -13.60 12.99
CA ARG A 226 4.82 -13.39 14.01
C ARG A 226 5.21 -13.98 15.36
N ASP A 227 5.55 -15.26 15.39
CA ASP A 227 5.98 -15.97 16.59
C ASP A 227 7.17 -15.30 17.28
N PHE A 228 8.16 -14.88 16.49
CA PHE A 228 9.32 -14.20 17.01
C PHE A 228 8.99 -12.83 17.61
N LEU A 229 8.19 -12.03 16.92
CA LEU A 229 7.79 -10.71 17.41
C LEU A 229 6.98 -10.84 18.72
N GLU A 230 6.05 -11.79 18.76
CA GLU A 230 5.20 -12.03 19.92
C GLU A 230 5.98 -12.54 21.14
N ARG A 231 6.90 -13.49 20.93
CA ARG A 231 7.60 -14.17 22.05
C ARG A 231 8.92 -13.52 22.44
N GLU A 232 9.58 -12.83 21.52
CA GLU A 232 10.95 -12.38 21.71
C GLU A 232 11.11 -10.85 21.73
N ILE A 233 10.20 -10.11 21.07
CA ILE A 233 10.27 -8.64 20.97
C ILE A 233 9.28 -7.98 21.92
N CYS A 234 7.98 -8.32 21.84
CA CYS A 234 6.97 -7.69 22.70
C CYS A 234 7.22 -7.87 24.21
N PRO A 235 7.76 -8.99 24.70
CA PRO A 235 8.05 -9.13 26.13
C PRO A 235 9.19 -8.26 26.65
N LEU A 236 9.99 -7.64 25.78
CA LEU A 236 11.08 -6.74 26.19
C LEU A 236 10.54 -5.47 26.85
N ASP A 237 9.43 -4.94 26.36
CA ASP A 237 8.72 -3.82 27.00
C ASP A 237 7.23 -3.83 26.58
N LYS A 238 6.33 -3.70 27.54
CA LYS A 238 4.86 -3.70 27.32
C LYS A 238 4.33 -2.60 26.38
N ARG A 239 5.14 -1.58 26.10
CA ARG A 239 4.82 -0.49 25.18
C ARG A 239 5.10 -0.86 23.72
N ILE A 240 5.84 -1.94 23.46
CA ILE A 240 6.10 -2.43 22.12
C ILE A 240 4.89 -3.21 21.65
N SER A 241 4.40 -2.88 20.46
CA SER A 241 3.39 -3.65 19.76
C SER A 241 3.83 -3.94 18.33
N PHE A 242 3.13 -4.83 17.66
CA PHE A 242 3.42 -5.14 16.25
C PHE A 242 2.14 -5.41 15.47
N ARG A 243 2.23 -5.28 14.16
CA ARG A 243 1.19 -5.62 13.20
C ARG A 243 1.81 -5.93 11.85
N GLY A 244 1.13 -6.67 11.02
CA GLY A 244 1.61 -7.00 9.69
C GLY A 244 0.88 -8.21 9.10
N ILE A 245 1.31 -8.61 7.92
CA ILE A 245 0.79 -9.76 7.17
C ILE A 245 1.86 -10.23 6.17
N GLY A 246 1.94 -11.52 5.91
CA GLY A 246 2.94 -12.07 5.00
C GLY A 246 4.36 -11.72 5.44
N LEU A 247 5.12 -11.07 4.57
CA LEU A 247 6.46 -10.57 4.87
C LEU A 247 6.55 -9.04 4.86
N ILE A 248 5.52 -8.38 5.42
CA ILE A 248 5.54 -6.95 5.73
C ILE A 248 5.00 -6.73 7.15
N TRP A 249 5.88 -6.28 8.04
CA TRP A 249 5.58 -6.13 9.47
C TRP A 249 6.06 -4.78 9.99
N GLY A 250 5.32 -4.22 10.92
CA GLY A 250 5.67 -3.02 11.67
C GLY A 250 5.82 -3.34 13.15
N VAL A 251 6.97 -3.02 13.73
CA VAL A 251 7.16 -3.00 15.18
C VAL A 251 6.98 -1.57 15.65
N ASP A 252 5.97 -1.34 16.47
CA ASP A 252 5.47 -0.02 16.83
C ASP A 252 5.98 0.44 18.19
N PHE A 253 6.62 1.59 18.22
CA PHE A 253 7.17 2.25 19.40
C PHE A 253 6.42 3.55 19.74
N SER A 254 5.24 3.78 19.18
CA SER A 254 4.47 5.03 19.38
C SER A 254 4.02 5.26 20.83
N ALA A 255 3.99 4.22 21.65
CA ALA A 255 3.67 4.33 23.09
C ALA A 255 4.84 4.82 23.96
N PHE A 256 6.02 5.01 23.39
CA PHE A 256 7.16 5.61 24.05
C PHE A 256 7.16 7.13 23.90
N GLU A 257 7.73 7.82 24.88
CA GLU A 257 8.01 9.24 24.73
C GLU A 257 9.24 9.45 23.83
N GLY A 258 9.14 10.38 22.89
CA GLY A 258 10.22 10.69 21.97
C GLY A 258 10.36 9.72 20.79
N ASP A 259 11.44 9.87 20.05
CA ASP A 259 11.73 9.09 18.84
C ASP A 259 12.63 7.90 19.17
N MET A 260 12.03 6.77 19.51
CA MET A 260 12.76 5.52 19.80
C MET A 260 13.29 4.83 18.53
N THR A 261 12.67 5.05 17.41
CA THR A 261 13.07 4.36 16.17
C THR A 261 14.35 4.92 15.56
N LYS A 262 14.68 6.18 15.80
CA LYS A 262 15.93 6.77 15.30
C LYS A 262 17.18 6.11 15.91
N PRO A 263 17.32 5.98 17.24
CA PRO A 263 18.42 5.20 17.81
C PRO A 263 18.33 3.71 17.45
N LEU A 264 17.12 3.14 17.32
CA LEU A 264 16.94 1.75 16.92
C LEU A 264 17.52 1.46 15.53
N ILE A 265 17.26 2.30 14.53
CA ILE A 265 17.86 2.14 13.19
C ILE A 265 19.37 2.17 13.24
N ALA A 266 19.96 3.06 14.05
CA ALA A 266 21.41 3.13 14.21
C ALA A 266 21.96 1.85 14.88
N ALA A 267 21.28 1.32 15.91
CA ALA A 267 21.63 0.06 16.55
C ALA A 267 21.48 -1.13 15.58
N CYS A 268 20.39 -1.19 14.82
CA CYS A 268 20.21 -2.21 13.78
C CYS A 268 21.36 -2.19 12.77
N PHE A 269 21.73 -1.02 12.26
CA PHE A 269 22.82 -0.89 11.30
C PHE A 269 24.17 -1.33 11.90
N LYS A 270 24.47 -0.93 13.13
CA LYS A 270 25.65 -1.37 13.87
C LYS A 270 25.68 -2.90 14.03
N ASN A 271 24.53 -3.53 14.27
CA ASN A 271 24.36 -4.97 14.40
C ASN A 271 24.25 -5.70 13.05
N GLY A 272 24.49 -5.00 11.92
CA GLY A 272 24.47 -5.58 10.58
C GLY A 272 23.07 -5.89 10.04
N LEU A 273 22.05 -5.15 10.50
CA LEU A 273 20.68 -5.22 10.00
C LEU A 273 20.28 -3.87 9.38
N ILE A 274 19.89 -3.90 8.11
CA ILE A 274 19.30 -2.73 7.44
C ILE A 274 17.79 -2.79 7.66
N ALA A 275 17.24 -1.73 8.26
CA ALA A 275 15.82 -1.57 8.50
C ALA A 275 15.39 -0.13 8.21
N GLU A 276 14.09 0.12 8.12
CA GLU A 276 13.51 1.41 7.76
C GLU A 276 12.47 1.84 8.79
N ARG A 277 12.31 3.15 8.97
CA ARG A 277 11.28 3.74 9.81
C ARG A 277 10.12 4.18 8.93
N VAL A 278 8.92 3.94 9.41
CA VAL A 278 7.67 4.33 8.73
C VAL A 278 6.63 4.80 9.75
N GLY A 279 5.46 5.12 9.24
CA GLY A 279 4.34 5.55 10.07
C GLY A 279 4.37 7.02 10.43
N ARG A 280 3.28 7.47 11.02
CA ARG A 280 3.15 8.84 11.52
C ARG A 280 4.24 9.10 12.56
N SER A 281 4.94 10.20 12.41
CA SER A 281 6.08 10.55 13.30
C SER A 281 7.23 9.53 13.26
N ASN A 282 7.29 8.66 12.24
CA ASN A 282 8.32 7.64 12.08
C ASN A 282 8.51 6.70 13.29
N ASN A 283 7.43 6.35 13.99
CA ASN A 283 7.48 5.55 15.22
C ASN A 283 7.41 4.03 15.00
N VAL A 284 7.38 3.58 13.76
CA VAL A 284 7.28 2.16 13.41
C VAL A 284 8.53 1.71 12.69
N LEU A 285 9.16 0.64 13.17
CA LEU A 285 10.21 -0.06 12.44
C LEU A 285 9.58 -1.01 11.43
N LYS A 286 9.89 -0.83 10.14
CA LYS A 286 9.40 -1.70 9.06
C LYS A 286 10.33 -2.89 8.86
N LEU A 287 9.76 -4.09 8.88
CA LEU A 287 10.41 -5.34 8.50
C LEU A 287 9.82 -5.80 7.16
N MET A 288 10.64 -5.77 6.13
CA MET A 288 10.23 -6.11 4.76
C MET A 288 11.36 -6.89 4.06
N PRO A 289 11.66 -8.11 4.52
CA PRO A 289 12.73 -8.90 3.95
C PRO A 289 12.40 -9.34 2.51
N PRO A 290 13.41 -9.74 1.70
CA PRO A 290 13.16 -10.37 0.42
C PRO A 290 12.25 -11.59 0.57
N LEU A 291 11.32 -11.82 -0.37
CA LEU A 291 10.40 -12.97 -0.31
C LEU A 291 11.15 -14.31 -0.36
N MET A 292 12.31 -14.30 -1.00
CA MET A 292 13.20 -15.47 -1.20
C MET A 292 14.17 -15.68 -0.03
N ILE A 293 14.11 -14.87 1.03
CA ILE A 293 15.03 -14.99 2.16
C ILE A 293 14.99 -16.42 2.74
N GLU A 294 16.15 -17.03 2.97
CA GLU A 294 16.24 -18.32 3.65
C GLU A 294 15.82 -18.18 5.11
N GLU A 295 15.24 -19.24 5.69
CA GLU A 295 14.66 -19.19 7.04
C GLU A 295 15.72 -18.92 8.13
N ASP A 296 16.92 -19.47 7.99
CA ASP A 296 18.05 -19.23 8.90
C ASP A 296 18.53 -17.78 8.84
N VAL A 297 18.58 -17.18 7.65
CA VAL A 297 18.93 -15.76 7.45
C VAL A 297 17.84 -14.84 8.02
N LEU A 298 16.57 -15.20 7.83
CA LEU A 298 15.44 -14.48 8.41
C LEU A 298 15.51 -14.48 9.94
N LEU A 299 15.73 -15.65 10.55
CA LEU A 299 15.88 -15.80 11.99
C LEU A 299 17.09 -15.04 12.53
N GLU A 300 18.19 -15.03 11.79
CA GLU A 300 19.39 -14.24 12.18
C GLU A 300 19.07 -12.75 12.14
N GLY A 301 18.38 -12.26 11.12
CA GLY A 301 17.93 -10.87 11.05
C GLY A 301 17.03 -10.49 12.23
N LEU A 302 16.11 -11.37 12.61
CA LEU A 302 15.22 -11.16 13.77
C LEU A 302 15.99 -11.17 15.10
N ARG A 303 17.02 -12.00 15.27
CA ARG A 303 17.91 -11.97 16.47
C ARG A 303 18.67 -10.66 16.56
N ARG A 304 19.20 -10.14 15.46
CA ARG A 304 19.87 -8.83 15.38
C ARG A 304 18.93 -7.69 15.73
N LEU A 305 17.66 -7.77 15.27
CA LEU A 305 16.64 -6.85 15.71
C LEU A 305 16.44 -6.90 17.21
N LYS A 306 16.27 -8.09 17.81
CA LYS A 306 16.12 -8.25 19.25
C LYS A 306 17.27 -7.62 20.02
N GLN A 307 18.51 -7.91 19.61
CA GLN A 307 19.70 -7.31 20.22
C GLN A 307 19.66 -5.78 20.15
N SER A 308 19.27 -5.23 19.01
CA SER A 308 19.18 -3.78 18.81
C SER A 308 18.07 -3.13 19.67
N VAL A 309 16.95 -3.82 19.85
CA VAL A 309 15.88 -3.35 20.75
C VAL A 309 16.36 -3.36 22.21
N ILE A 310 17.06 -4.39 22.65
CA ILE A 310 17.63 -4.45 24.01
C ILE A 310 18.59 -3.27 24.23
N GLU A 311 19.52 -3.02 23.29
CA GLU A 311 20.50 -1.92 23.38
C GLU A 311 19.88 -0.53 23.52
N ILE A 312 18.68 -0.30 22.99
CA ILE A 312 18.02 1.02 23.11
C ILE A 312 17.10 1.13 24.33
N LEU A 313 16.76 0.02 24.98
CA LEU A 313 15.94 -0.01 26.19
C LEU A 313 16.79 0.10 27.47
N GLU A 314 18.10 -0.22 27.40
CA GLU A 314 19.09 -0.03 28.46
C GLU A 314 19.51 1.44 28.58
#